data_75aaa3484a281a152e1fc8c7a85e97f3
#
_entry.id   75aaa3484a281a152e1fc8c7a85e97f3
#
_cell.length_a   1.000
_cell.length_b   1.000
_cell.length_c   1.000
_cell.angle_alpha   90.00
_cell.angle_beta   90.00
_cell.angle_gamma   90.00
#
_symmetry.space_group_name_H-M   'P 1'
#
loop_
_entity.id
_entity.type
_entity.pdbx_description
1 polymer ?
#
loop_
_entity_poly.entity_id
_entity_poly.type
_entity_poly.pdbx_seq_one_letter_code
_entity_poly.pdbx_strand_id
1 'polypeptide(L)'
;MSRLSGFGLAATALLVAVMTATVSFAAPPQPGAKPIDPEMRTAGMKAAPGLIAEGKLPCTLADARELGTGAAADKAPTTIYEIACKEGLGYIIGKETKAGAPLLTYNCLMTSAPMADGKPNSLACQLPANANPASGLQPIMAQSGRSCTVDKARYLGPTPDKQVYEVSCQSGQGLVLLVPIAGGTAQADNCLAYIGQPGAIKCTLTTSDQEIAPLDAIAASSGKCAAIKAKRYVLTTTDGSDYYEVGCSDGKGYMLQVDRTGKLADTIACAEAFQIGGGCTLTDARQALTQQNALYSDLAKKAGFDCTVTKYALFPAADPTKDIVEMACSNRADGGVGVFPAHGPAHVYDCLRAQDEGYKCSYSQPEALYPHLNAELKAKNKGGCVVSSARPFAHGDDGSDFVEVGCSDGGPGWVLVYPAGAASPSELRNCTEVANLAGGCQLPTNKKKT
;
A
#
# COMPACT_ATOMS: atom_id res chain seq x y z
N MET A 1 -40.88 43.62 -37.78
CA MET A 1 -40.00 44.28 -38.74
C MET A 1 -38.59 43.83 -38.36
N SER A 2 -37.96 43.11 -39.02
CA SER A 2 -37.18 42.90 -40.16
C SER A 2 -36.45 41.51 -40.06
N ARG A 3 -36.63 40.76 -41.08
CA ARG A 3 -35.94 39.55 -41.45
C ARG A 3 -34.46 39.84 -41.82
N LEU A 4 -33.61 38.79 -41.73
CA LEU A 4 -32.60 38.37 -42.74
C LEU A 4 -31.89 37.14 -42.12
N SER A 5 -32.12 35.95 -42.57
CA SER A 5 -31.62 35.17 -43.73
C SER A 5 -30.08 35.13 -43.82
N GLY A 6 -29.52 33.95 -43.69
CA GLY A 6 -28.42 33.68 -44.54
C GLY A 6 -27.40 32.63 -44.16
N PHE A 7 -27.46 31.55 -44.88
CA PHE A 7 -26.35 30.67 -45.34
C PHE A 7 -25.66 29.71 -44.39
N GLY A 8 -26.05 28.45 -44.55
CA GLY A 8 -25.28 27.30 -44.19
C GLY A 8 -24.04 27.12 -45.09
N LEU A 9 -22.96 26.73 -44.49
CA LEU A 9 -21.83 26.11 -45.18
C LEU A 9 -21.58 24.72 -44.55
N ALA A 10 -21.97 23.71 -45.30
CA ALA A 10 -21.59 22.33 -45.05
C ALA A 10 -20.10 22.15 -45.35
N ALA A 11 -19.28 21.95 -44.31
CA ALA A 11 -17.91 21.56 -44.47
C ALA A 11 -17.84 20.01 -44.38
N THR A 12 -17.74 19.39 -45.54
CA THR A 12 -17.42 17.97 -45.72
C THR A 12 -15.97 17.74 -45.30
N ALA A 13 -15.76 17.18 -44.09
CA ALA A 13 -14.44 16.74 -43.67
C ALA A 13 -14.12 15.41 -44.34
N LEU A 14 -13.18 15.48 -45.31
CA LEU A 14 -12.55 14.32 -45.90
C LEU A 14 -11.58 13.71 -44.88
N LEU A 15 -11.92 12.55 -44.28
CA LEU A 15 -11.03 11.73 -43.47
C LEU A 15 -10.01 11.05 -44.40
N VAL A 16 -8.83 11.62 -44.49
CA VAL A 16 -7.66 10.93 -45.08
C VAL A 16 -7.10 10.02 -43.99
N ALA A 17 -7.40 8.72 -44.08
CA ALA A 17 -6.73 7.68 -43.29
C ALA A 17 -5.27 7.56 -43.75
N VAL A 18 -4.37 8.20 -43.03
CA VAL A 18 -2.92 7.96 -43.21
C VAL A 18 -2.62 6.64 -42.50
N MET A 19 -2.53 5.57 -43.27
CA MET A 19 -1.91 4.32 -42.81
C MET A 19 -0.40 4.58 -42.65
N THR A 20 0.04 4.87 -41.42
CA THR A 20 1.44 4.82 -41.04
C THR A 20 1.86 3.37 -40.94
N ALA A 21 2.48 2.85 -42.01
CA ALA A 21 3.23 1.62 -41.94
C ALA A 21 4.37 1.82 -40.94
N THR A 22 4.31 1.19 -39.79
CA THR A 22 5.42 1.11 -38.84
C THR A 22 6.51 0.25 -39.49
N VAL A 23 7.48 0.89 -40.12
CA VAL A 23 8.71 0.24 -40.53
C VAL A 23 9.48 -0.08 -39.25
N SER A 24 9.47 -1.38 -38.85
CA SER A 24 10.36 -1.87 -37.79
C SER A 24 11.80 -1.71 -38.32
N PHE A 25 12.46 -0.68 -37.88
CA PHE A 25 13.90 -0.57 -38.08
C PHE A 25 14.58 -1.63 -37.21
N ALA A 26 15.18 -2.63 -37.82
CA ALA A 26 16.12 -3.51 -37.15
C ALA A 26 17.22 -2.61 -36.53
N ALA A 27 17.51 -2.80 -35.24
CA ALA A 27 18.59 -2.07 -34.58
C ALA A 27 19.88 -2.25 -35.36
N PRO A 28 20.69 -1.18 -35.50
CA PRO A 28 21.96 -1.28 -36.23
C PRO A 28 22.86 -2.31 -35.52
N PRO A 29 23.62 -3.14 -36.28
CA PRO A 29 24.50 -4.12 -35.68
C PRO A 29 25.56 -3.41 -34.81
N GLN A 30 25.82 -3.98 -33.64
CA GLN A 30 26.85 -3.44 -32.74
C GLN A 30 28.20 -3.43 -33.44
N PRO A 31 29.00 -2.34 -33.31
CA PRO A 31 30.33 -2.28 -33.87
C PRO A 31 31.20 -3.41 -33.29
N GLY A 32 31.63 -4.34 -34.14
CA GLY A 32 32.48 -5.48 -33.73
C GLY A 32 31.82 -6.84 -33.65
N ALA A 33 30.52 -6.97 -33.87
CA ALA A 33 29.88 -8.28 -33.97
C ALA A 33 30.41 -9.03 -35.22
N LYS A 34 31.03 -10.19 -35.00
CA LYS A 34 31.45 -11.07 -36.11
C LYS A 34 30.19 -11.54 -36.85
N PRO A 35 30.26 -11.64 -38.20
CA PRO A 35 29.18 -12.26 -38.96
C PRO A 35 28.84 -13.66 -38.38
N ILE A 36 27.57 -13.94 -38.23
CA ILE A 36 27.13 -15.26 -37.79
C ILE A 36 27.34 -16.23 -38.94
N ASP A 37 28.05 -17.33 -38.64
CA ASP A 37 28.24 -18.40 -39.61
C ASP A 37 26.88 -18.97 -40.07
N PRO A 38 26.58 -19.01 -41.38
CA PRO A 38 25.33 -19.53 -41.91
C PRO A 38 25.04 -21.00 -41.52
N GLU A 39 26.08 -21.84 -41.39
CA GLU A 39 25.92 -23.23 -40.96
C GLU A 39 25.50 -23.30 -39.50
N MET A 40 26.14 -22.54 -38.61
CA MET A 40 25.76 -22.42 -37.18
C MET A 40 24.33 -21.93 -37.04
N ARG A 41 23.89 -20.96 -37.83
CA ARG A 41 22.52 -20.46 -37.82
C ARG A 41 21.53 -21.52 -38.29
N THR A 42 21.84 -22.26 -39.36
CA THR A 42 21.01 -23.31 -39.87
C THR A 42 20.86 -24.43 -38.85
N ALA A 43 21.94 -24.87 -38.19
CA ALA A 43 21.93 -25.87 -37.15
C ALA A 43 21.08 -25.39 -35.93
N GLY A 44 21.29 -24.16 -35.49
CA GLY A 44 20.53 -23.55 -34.39
C GLY A 44 19.04 -23.45 -34.68
N MET A 45 18.64 -22.95 -35.85
CA MET A 45 17.26 -22.82 -36.26
C MET A 45 16.54 -24.18 -36.35
N LYS A 46 17.26 -25.25 -36.74
CA LYS A 46 16.74 -26.63 -36.77
C LYS A 46 16.51 -27.18 -35.35
N ALA A 47 17.42 -26.90 -34.41
CA ALA A 47 17.36 -27.43 -33.05
C ALA A 47 16.39 -26.64 -32.13
N ALA A 48 16.30 -25.31 -32.32
CA ALA A 48 15.63 -24.39 -31.42
C ALA A 48 14.15 -24.76 -31.09
N PRO A 49 13.28 -25.16 -32.04
CA PRO A 49 11.89 -25.52 -31.69
C PRO A 49 11.80 -26.63 -30.65
N GLY A 50 12.65 -27.68 -30.80
CA GLY A 50 12.71 -28.80 -29.87
C GLY A 50 13.24 -28.35 -28.47
N LEU A 51 14.26 -27.52 -28.45
CA LEU A 51 14.84 -27.00 -27.21
C LEU A 51 13.86 -26.09 -26.44
N ILE A 52 13.13 -25.24 -27.15
CA ILE A 52 12.08 -24.37 -26.55
C ILE A 52 10.99 -25.23 -25.92
N ALA A 53 10.52 -26.26 -26.64
CA ALA A 53 9.47 -27.16 -26.15
C ALA A 53 9.95 -27.99 -24.94
N GLU A 54 11.15 -28.58 -25.02
CA GLU A 54 11.76 -29.37 -23.93
C GLU A 54 11.99 -28.52 -22.68
N GLY A 55 12.51 -27.31 -22.85
CA GLY A 55 12.76 -26.36 -21.77
C GLY A 55 11.49 -25.62 -21.28
N LYS A 56 10.34 -25.83 -21.91
CA LYS A 56 9.09 -25.09 -21.63
C LYS A 56 9.29 -23.57 -21.59
N LEU A 57 10.09 -23.04 -22.51
CA LEU A 57 10.47 -21.64 -22.50
C LEU A 57 9.35 -20.76 -23.07
N PRO A 58 9.04 -19.61 -22.46
CA PRO A 58 8.09 -18.64 -23.01
C PRO A 58 8.75 -17.85 -24.17
N CYS A 59 8.96 -18.53 -25.31
CA CYS A 59 9.74 -18.01 -26.43
C CYS A 59 9.07 -18.36 -27.77
N THR A 60 8.63 -17.35 -28.50
CA THR A 60 8.35 -17.49 -29.94
C THR A 60 9.65 -17.26 -30.70
N LEU A 61 10.16 -18.28 -31.37
CA LEU A 61 11.44 -18.25 -32.06
C LEU A 61 11.52 -17.10 -33.08
N ALA A 62 12.55 -16.28 -32.98
CA ALA A 62 12.93 -15.26 -33.96
C ALA A 62 14.17 -15.67 -34.74
N ASP A 63 15.22 -16.11 -34.02
CA ASP A 63 16.50 -16.51 -34.58
C ASP A 63 17.20 -17.50 -33.63
N ALA A 64 18.13 -18.31 -34.15
CA ALA A 64 18.95 -19.18 -33.34
C ALA A 64 20.27 -19.51 -34.02
N ARG A 65 21.30 -19.82 -33.21
CA ARG A 65 22.57 -20.38 -33.73
C ARG A 65 23.13 -21.44 -32.78
N GLU A 66 23.86 -22.38 -33.31
CA GLU A 66 24.72 -23.28 -32.56
C GLU A 66 26.05 -22.57 -32.27
N LEU A 67 26.52 -22.62 -31.02
CA LEU A 67 27.81 -22.04 -30.60
C LEU A 67 28.95 -23.04 -30.65
N GLY A 68 28.63 -24.32 -30.77
CA GLY A 68 29.55 -25.44 -30.81
C GLY A 68 29.33 -26.45 -29.69
N THR A 69 30.08 -27.53 -29.74
CA THR A 69 30.04 -28.62 -28.76
C THR A 69 31.34 -28.67 -27.99
N GLY A 70 31.24 -28.71 -26.66
CA GLY A 70 32.37 -28.82 -25.77
C GLY A 70 32.13 -29.91 -24.71
N ALA A 71 33.17 -30.47 -24.14
CA ALA A 71 33.08 -31.37 -23.00
C ALA A 71 34.04 -30.88 -21.90
N ALA A 72 33.58 -30.85 -20.63
CA ALA A 72 34.47 -30.81 -19.49
C ALA A 72 35.02 -32.21 -19.24
N ALA A 73 36.19 -32.32 -18.59
CA ALA A 73 36.99 -33.56 -18.47
C ALA A 73 36.20 -34.82 -18.07
N ASP A 74 35.13 -34.67 -17.26
CA ASP A 74 34.34 -35.77 -16.69
C ASP A 74 32.84 -35.68 -17.05
N LYS A 75 32.46 -34.89 -18.09
CA LYS A 75 31.04 -34.70 -18.45
C LYS A 75 30.79 -35.09 -19.90
N ALA A 76 29.56 -35.50 -20.17
CA ALA A 76 29.13 -35.78 -21.55
C ALA A 76 29.26 -34.48 -22.42
N PRO A 77 29.60 -34.64 -23.73
CA PRO A 77 29.65 -33.49 -24.61
C PRO A 77 28.33 -32.70 -24.59
N THR A 78 28.44 -31.39 -24.47
CA THR A 78 27.31 -30.45 -24.41
C THR A 78 27.36 -29.57 -25.62
N THR A 79 26.30 -29.55 -26.44
CA THR A 79 26.13 -28.58 -27.52
C THR A 79 25.43 -27.34 -26.98
N ILE A 80 25.99 -26.18 -27.25
CA ILE A 80 25.49 -24.88 -26.79
C ILE A 80 24.76 -24.18 -27.93
N TYR A 81 23.61 -23.65 -27.65
CA TYR A 81 22.77 -22.90 -28.58
C TYR A 81 22.45 -21.52 -28.02
N GLU A 82 22.42 -20.50 -28.85
CA GLU A 82 21.81 -19.21 -28.55
C GLU A 82 20.48 -19.13 -29.29
N ILE A 83 19.43 -18.73 -28.57
CA ILE A 83 18.07 -18.56 -29.09
C ILE A 83 17.64 -17.13 -28.85
N ALA A 84 17.09 -16.48 -29.87
CA ALA A 84 16.44 -15.18 -29.77
C ALA A 84 14.92 -15.36 -29.93
N CYS A 85 14.15 -14.70 -29.07
CA CYS A 85 12.71 -14.72 -29.08
C CYS A 85 12.16 -13.45 -29.76
N LYS A 86 10.99 -13.52 -30.40
CA LYS A 86 10.31 -12.34 -30.96
C LYS A 86 9.90 -11.37 -29.85
N GLU A 87 9.51 -11.92 -28.72
CA GLU A 87 9.12 -11.19 -27.52
C GLU A 87 9.76 -11.86 -26.30
N GLY A 88 10.15 -11.08 -25.30
CA GLY A 88 10.76 -11.60 -24.08
C GLY A 88 12.29 -11.77 -24.18
N LEU A 89 12.80 -12.52 -23.22
CA LEU A 89 14.24 -12.77 -23.08
C LEU A 89 14.72 -13.81 -24.10
N GLY A 90 15.93 -13.62 -24.65
CA GLY A 90 16.66 -14.68 -25.34
C GLY A 90 17.35 -15.62 -24.36
N TYR A 91 17.88 -16.75 -24.88
CA TYR A 91 18.43 -17.83 -24.05
C TYR A 91 19.73 -18.38 -24.63
N ILE A 92 20.61 -18.80 -23.73
CA ILE A 92 21.70 -19.75 -23.97
C ILE A 92 21.25 -21.11 -23.42
N ILE A 93 21.26 -22.14 -24.26
CA ILE A 93 20.84 -23.48 -23.89
C ILE A 93 21.95 -24.47 -24.15
N GLY A 94 22.34 -25.21 -23.11
CA GLY A 94 23.24 -26.36 -23.21
C GLY A 94 22.44 -27.65 -23.24
N LYS A 95 22.66 -28.50 -24.26
CA LYS A 95 22.09 -29.83 -24.37
C LYS A 95 23.20 -30.86 -24.36
N GLU A 96 23.22 -31.70 -23.34
CA GLU A 96 24.12 -32.85 -23.26
C GLU A 96 23.72 -33.92 -24.29
N THR A 97 24.71 -34.66 -24.81
CA THR A 97 24.46 -35.80 -25.70
C THR A 97 23.89 -36.99 -24.98
N LYS A 98 23.94 -37.04 -23.64
CA LYS A 98 23.36 -38.08 -22.81
C LYS A 98 21.83 -37.97 -22.84
N ALA A 99 21.17 -39.05 -23.24
CA ALA A 99 19.71 -39.10 -23.25
C ALA A 99 19.12 -38.88 -21.86
N GLY A 100 18.09 -38.02 -21.78
CA GLY A 100 17.39 -37.67 -20.52
C GLY A 100 18.12 -36.69 -19.60
N ALA A 101 19.28 -36.17 -20.02
CA ALA A 101 19.91 -35.09 -19.27
C ALA A 101 19.08 -33.80 -19.33
N PRO A 102 18.92 -33.07 -18.22
CA PRO A 102 18.20 -31.80 -18.22
C PRO A 102 18.92 -30.76 -19.05
N LEU A 103 18.17 -29.85 -19.67
CA LEU A 103 18.75 -28.69 -20.35
C LEU A 103 19.40 -27.71 -19.34
N LEU A 104 20.58 -27.23 -19.67
CA LEU A 104 21.19 -26.08 -19.00
C LEU A 104 20.62 -24.83 -19.67
N THR A 105 19.86 -24.02 -18.93
CA THR A 105 19.16 -22.86 -19.51
C THR A 105 19.55 -21.59 -18.76
N TYR A 106 20.08 -20.62 -19.51
CA TYR A 106 20.45 -19.30 -19.02
C TYR A 106 19.77 -18.24 -19.92
N ASN A 107 19.12 -17.24 -19.35
CA ASN A 107 18.66 -16.13 -20.16
C ASN A 107 19.80 -15.15 -20.48
N CYS A 108 19.61 -14.33 -21.52
CA CYS A 108 20.66 -13.43 -22.01
C CYS A 108 21.07 -12.34 -21.00
N LEU A 109 20.22 -11.98 -20.03
CA LEU A 109 20.61 -11.09 -18.93
C LEU A 109 21.59 -11.76 -17.96
N MET A 110 21.40 -13.06 -17.67
CA MET A 110 22.33 -13.82 -16.84
C MET A 110 23.71 -13.87 -17.48
N THR A 111 23.76 -14.10 -18.80
CA THR A 111 25.02 -14.25 -19.52
C THR A 111 25.65 -12.91 -19.94
N SER A 112 24.93 -11.80 -19.86
CA SER A 112 25.48 -10.45 -20.12
C SER A 112 26.36 -9.92 -18.98
N ALA A 113 26.21 -10.49 -17.76
CA ALA A 113 27.05 -10.11 -16.65
C ALA A 113 28.50 -10.58 -16.86
N PRO A 114 29.52 -9.76 -16.52
CA PRO A 114 30.90 -10.20 -16.55
C PRO A 114 31.13 -11.37 -15.59
N MET A 115 32.13 -12.18 -15.86
CA MET A 115 32.57 -13.25 -14.98
C MET A 115 33.20 -12.69 -13.68
N ALA A 116 33.39 -13.53 -12.69
CA ALA A 116 33.95 -13.14 -11.38
C ALA A 116 35.35 -12.49 -11.48
N ASP A 117 36.10 -12.80 -12.53
CA ASP A 117 37.41 -12.20 -12.81
C ASP A 117 37.32 -10.88 -13.61
N GLY A 118 36.10 -10.36 -13.83
CA GLY A 118 35.84 -9.11 -14.57
C GLY A 118 35.89 -9.25 -16.09
N LYS A 119 36.17 -10.43 -16.64
CA LYS A 119 36.17 -10.65 -18.08
C LYS A 119 34.74 -10.80 -18.64
N PRO A 120 34.55 -10.46 -19.94
CA PRO A 120 33.30 -10.74 -20.61
C PRO A 120 32.94 -12.23 -20.52
N ASN A 121 31.66 -12.52 -20.27
CA ASN A 121 31.16 -13.90 -20.25
C ASN A 121 31.22 -14.46 -21.69
N SER A 122 31.90 -15.60 -21.85
CA SER A 122 32.03 -16.28 -23.15
C SER A 122 30.70 -16.77 -23.73
N LEU A 123 29.68 -16.91 -22.86
CA LEU A 123 28.31 -17.28 -23.23
C LEU A 123 27.39 -16.05 -23.42
N ALA A 124 27.93 -14.84 -23.44
CA ALA A 124 27.14 -13.64 -23.69
C ALA A 124 26.41 -13.75 -25.06
N CYS A 125 25.11 -13.45 -25.04
CA CYS A 125 24.30 -13.47 -26.25
C CYS A 125 24.80 -12.45 -27.30
N GLN A 126 24.84 -12.84 -28.58
CA GLN A 126 25.38 -12.04 -29.68
C GLN A 126 24.45 -11.95 -30.88
N LEU A 127 23.35 -12.71 -30.93
CA LEU A 127 22.33 -12.53 -31.96
C LEU A 127 21.83 -11.09 -31.97
N PRO A 128 21.63 -10.45 -33.11
CA PRO A 128 21.17 -9.04 -33.19
C PRO A 128 19.87 -8.80 -32.41
N ALA A 129 18.95 -9.78 -32.39
CA ALA A 129 17.71 -9.69 -31.64
C ALA A 129 17.92 -9.76 -30.10
N ASN A 130 19.08 -10.25 -29.64
CA ASN A 130 19.48 -10.29 -28.23
C ASN A 130 20.44 -9.15 -27.84
N ALA A 131 20.74 -8.22 -28.76
CA ALA A 131 21.74 -7.15 -28.53
C ALA A 131 21.42 -6.25 -27.33
N ASN A 132 20.15 -6.08 -27.03
CA ASN A 132 19.68 -5.41 -25.80
C ASN A 132 18.81 -6.38 -24.99
N PRO A 133 19.41 -7.25 -24.15
CA PRO A 133 18.64 -8.23 -23.39
C PRO A 133 17.70 -7.59 -22.36
N ALA A 134 17.95 -6.34 -21.92
CA ALA A 134 17.06 -5.63 -21.00
C ALA A 134 15.67 -5.38 -21.62
N SER A 135 15.62 -5.11 -22.94
CA SER A 135 14.34 -4.91 -23.64
C SER A 135 13.43 -6.13 -23.59
N GLY A 136 14.00 -7.33 -23.46
CA GLY A 136 13.25 -8.58 -23.29
C GLY A 136 12.43 -8.66 -22.00
N LEU A 137 12.71 -7.80 -21.01
CA LEU A 137 11.89 -7.70 -19.80
C LEU A 137 10.67 -6.79 -19.99
N GLN A 138 10.56 -6.00 -21.05
CA GLN A 138 9.44 -5.06 -21.23
C GLN A 138 8.06 -5.75 -21.21
N PRO A 139 7.82 -6.88 -21.91
CA PRO A 139 6.55 -7.60 -21.85
C PRO A 139 6.25 -8.13 -20.43
N ILE A 140 7.28 -8.57 -19.71
CA ILE A 140 7.15 -9.09 -18.35
C ILE A 140 6.85 -7.94 -17.37
N MET A 141 7.53 -6.80 -17.53
CA MET A 141 7.29 -5.60 -16.76
C MET A 141 5.84 -5.11 -16.93
N ALA A 142 5.32 -5.12 -18.16
CA ALA A 142 3.94 -4.74 -18.43
C ALA A 142 2.92 -5.60 -17.66
N GLN A 143 3.19 -6.90 -17.45
CA GLN A 143 2.34 -7.78 -16.66
C GLN A 143 2.29 -7.41 -15.16
N SER A 144 3.33 -6.77 -14.63
CA SER A 144 3.36 -6.32 -13.23
C SER A 144 2.39 -5.17 -12.94
N GLY A 145 1.85 -4.52 -13.98
CA GLY A 145 1.00 -3.33 -13.87
C GLY A 145 1.74 -2.05 -13.48
N ARG A 146 3.08 -2.09 -13.34
CA ARG A 146 3.91 -0.89 -13.10
C ARG A 146 4.14 -0.15 -14.43
N SER A 147 4.07 1.17 -14.39
CA SER A 147 4.43 2.03 -15.52
C SER A 147 5.94 2.19 -15.59
N CYS A 148 6.59 1.40 -16.42
CA CYS A 148 8.04 1.41 -16.61
C CYS A 148 8.39 1.08 -18.06
N THR A 149 9.02 2.01 -18.77
CA THR A 149 9.76 1.71 -19.99
C THR A 149 11.17 1.30 -19.59
N VAL A 150 11.52 0.04 -19.81
CA VAL A 150 12.81 -0.53 -19.40
C VAL A 150 13.96 0.17 -20.14
N ASP A 151 14.91 0.73 -19.39
CA ASP A 151 16.16 1.32 -19.88
C ASP A 151 17.31 0.32 -19.74
N LYS A 152 17.58 -0.11 -18.51
CA LYS A 152 18.61 -1.09 -18.18
C LYS A 152 18.05 -2.18 -17.29
N ALA A 153 18.68 -3.34 -17.31
CA ALA A 153 18.36 -4.42 -16.41
C ALA A 153 19.57 -5.27 -16.08
N ARG A 154 19.55 -5.93 -14.93
CA ARG A 154 20.49 -6.99 -14.60
C ARG A 154 19.80 -8.11 -13.82
N TYR A 155 20.34 -9.30 -13.94
CA TYR A 155 19.90 -10.46 -13.17
C TYR A 155 20.51 -10.42 -11.77
N LEU A 156 19.68 -10.60 -10.72
CA LEU A 156 20.11 -10.60 -9.33
C LEU A 156 20.27 -12.01 -8.75
N GLY A 157 19.66 -13.00 -9.38
CA GLY A 157 19.68 -14.38 -8.92
C GLY A 157 18.28 -14.99 -8.78
N PRO A 158 18.16 -16.30 -8.49
CA PRO A 158 16.90 -16.94 -8.22
C PRO A 158 16.58 -16.91 -6.72
N THR A 159 15.28 -16.92 -6.39
CA THR A 159 14.75 -17.46 -5.15
C THR A 159 14.22 -18.88 -5.42
N PRO A 160 13.75 -19.63 -4.42
CA PRO A 160 13.20 -20.98 -4.66
C PRO A 160 12.06 -21.02 -5.69
N ASP A 161 11.31 -19.93 -5.85
CA ASP A 161 10.11 -19.85 -6.66
C ASP A 161 10.13 -18.76 -7.73
N LYS A 162 11.14 -17.85 -7.73
CA LYS A 162 11.18 -16.69 -8.64
C LYS A 162 12.57 -16.44 -9.21
N GLN A 163 12.61 -15.90 -10.41
CA GLN A 163 13.78 -15.21 -10.98
C GLN A 163 13.70 -13.73 -10.60
N VAL A 164 14.82 -13.15 -10.15
CA VAL A 164 14.85 -11.77 -9.65
C VAL A 164 15.73 -10.91 -10.55
N TYR A 165 15.19 -9.78 -10.97
CA TYR A 165 15.89 -8.81 -11.82
C TYR A 165 15.81 -7.42 -11.21
N GLU A 166 16.88 -6.65 -11.32
CA GLU A 166 16.83 -5.20 -11.15
C GLU A 166 16.57 -4.56 -12.51
N VAL A 167 15.67 -3.59 -12.54
CA VAL A 167 15.30 -2.85 -13.75
C VAL A 167 15.36 -1.36 -13.45
N SER A 168 16.02 -0.57 -14.31
CA SER A 168 15.85 0.88 -14.32
C SER A 168 14.87 1.27 -15.43
N CYS A 169 14.00 2.21 -15.11
CA CYS A 169 13.05 2.79 -16.06
C CYS A 169 13.62 4.07 -16.67
N GLN A 170 13.21 4.41 -17.89
CA GLN A 170 13.57 5.69 -18.53
C GLN A 170 13.15 6.92 -17.71
N SER A 171 12.14 6.76 -16.82
CA SER A 171 11.72 7.78 -15.85
C SER A 171 12.72 8.02 -14.72
N GLY A 172 13.77 7.20 -14.59
CA GLY A 172 14.72 7.23 -13.48
C GLY A 172 14.33 6.34 -12.30
N GLN A 173 13.16 5.73 -12.31
CA GLN A 173 12.70 4.81 -11.25
C GLN A 173 13.42 3.46 -11.35
N GLY A 174 13.84 2.91 -10.20
CA GLY A 174 14.37 1.56 -10.05
C GLY A 174 13.33 0.59 -9.52
N LEU A 175 13.28 -0.61 -10.09
CA LEU A 175 12.35 -1.67 -9.69
C LEU A 175 13.08 -3.00 -9.54
N VAL A 176 12.61 -3.81 -8.59
CA VAL A 176 12.95 -5.23 -8.48
C VAL A 176 11.82 -6.04 -9.07
N LEU A 177 12.06 -6.68 -10.21
CA LEU A 177 11.09 -7.50 -10.92
C LEU A 177 11.23 -8.95 -10.46
N LEU A 178 10.17 -9.50 -9.91
CA LEU A 178 10.03 -10.85 -9.38
C LEU A 178 9.20 -11.69 -10.36
N VAL A 179 9.82 -12.61 -11.06
CA VAL A 179 9.20 -13.42 -12.11
C VAL A 179 9.04 -14.87 -11.62
N PRO A 180 7.81 -15.37 -11.40
CA PRO A 180 7.61 -16.75 -10.95
C PRO A 180 8.18 -17.79 -11.93
N ILE A 181 8.95 -18.77 -11.43
CA ILE A 181 9.56 -19.85 -12.24
C ILE A 181 8.48 -20.78 -12.78
N ALA A 182 7.44 -21.04 -12.01
CA ALA A 182 6.32 -21.91 -12.41
C ALA A 182 5.33 -21.24 -13.38
N GLY A 183 5.60 -20.01 -13.80
CA GLY A 183 4.65 -19.18 -14.55
C GLY A 183 3.72 -18.39 -13.62
N GLY A 184 2.99 -17.43 -14.19
CA GLY A 184 2.11 -16.52 -13.44
C GLY A 184 2.48 -15.05 -13.66
N THR A 185 1.79 -14.16 -12.95
CA THR A 185 1.99 -12.71 -13.08
C THR A 185 3.27 -12.27 -12.36
N ALA A 186 4.13 -11.54 -13.05
CA ALA A 186 5.30 -10.93 -12.45
C ALA A 186 4.88 -9.81 -11.49
N GLN A 187 5.64 -9.65 -10.41
CA GLN A 187 5.49 -8.58 -9.43
C GLN A 187 6.69 -7.62 -9.58
N ALA A 188 6.47 -6.32 -9.41
CA ALA A 188 7.54 -5.34 -9.41
C ALA A 188 7.45 -4.45 -8.17
N ASP A 189 8.49 -4.52 -7.36
CA ASP A 189 8.63 -3.73 -6.12
C ASP A 189 9.55 -2.53 -6.37
N ASN A 190 9.34 -1.45 -5.64
CA ASN A 190 10.23 -0.29 -5.69
C ASN A 190 11.60 -0.65 -5.09
N CYS A 191 12.69 -0.27 -5.76
CA CYS A 191 14.06 -0.47 -5.26
C CYS A 191 14.30 0.15 -3.88
N LEU A 192 13.61 1.25 -3.55
CA LEU A 192 13.70 1.89 -2.24
C LEU A 192 13.28 0.97 -1.08
N ALA A 193 12.44 -0.04 -1.34
CA ALA A 193 12.04 -1.03 -0.35
C ALA A 193 13.20 -1.91 0.14
N TYR A 194 14.28 -2.00 -0.63
CA TYR A 194 15.44 -2.86 -0.35
C TYR A 194 16.65 -2.09 0.20
N ILE A 195 16.57 -0.74 0.25
CA ILE A 195 17.66 0.10 0.76
C ILE A 195 17.77 -0.06 2.28
N GLY A 196 18.97 -0.36 2.76
CA GLY A 196 19.24 -0.55 4.19
C GLY A 196 18.70 -1.85 4.77
N GLN A 197 18.04 -2.69 3.97
CA GLN A 197 17.57 -3.99 4.42
C GLN A 197 18.71 -5.04 4.38
N PRO A 198 18.80 -5.93 5.37
CA PRO A 198 19.70 -7.08 5.29
C PRO A 198 19.19 -8.04 4.23
N GLY A 199 19.99 -8.36 3.22
CA GLY A 199 19.61 -9.30 2.17
C GLY A 199 20.49 -9.22 0.93
N ALA A 200 20.26 -10.18 0.01
CA ALA A 200 21.02 -10.30 -1.24
C ALA A 200 20.55 -9.32 -2.33
N ILE A 201 19.33 -8.77 -2.22
CA ILE A 201 18.78 -7.84 -3.21
C ILE A 201 19.32 -6.44 -2.92
N LYS A 202 20.08 -5.91 -3.87
CA LYS A 202 20.60 -4.54 -3.82
C LYS A 202 20.43 -3.90 -5.19
N CYS A 203 19.72 -2.78 -5.25
CA CYS A 203 19.65 -1.96 -6.44
C CYS A 203 20.94 -1.14 -6.60
N THR A 204 21.44 -1.08 -7.84
CA THR A 204 22.66 -0.35 -8.21
C THR A 204 22.55 0.35 -9.57
N LEU A 205 21.46 0.10 -10.31
CA LEU A 205 21.19 0.78 -11.59
C LEU A 205 20.63 2.19 -11.39
N THR A 206 20.03 2.44 -10.22
CA THR A 206 19.47 3.74 -9.82
C THR A 206 19.99 4.12 -8.44
N THR A 207 19.95 5.41 -8.12
CA THR A 207 20.23 5.94 -6.78
C THR A 207 18.94 6.36 -6.10
N SER A 208 18.92 6.38 -4.76
CA SER A 208 17.76 6.85 -3.99
C SER A 208 17.32 8.25 -4.42
N ASP A 209 18.26 9.15 -4.70
CA ASP A 209 17.95 10.51 -5.12
C ASP A 209 17.25 10.55 -6.49
N GLN A 210 17.67 9.68 -7.43
CA GLN A 210 16.98 9.55 -8.72
C GLN A 210 15.55 9.03 -8.56
N GLU A 211 15.36 8.08 -7.65
CA GLU A 211 14.06 7.44 -7.45
C GLU A 211 13.05 8.34 -6.72
N ILE A 212 13.51 9.20 -5.81
CA ILE A 212 12.65 10.15 -5.10
C ILE A 212 12.51 11.51 -5.82
N ALA A 213 13.30 11.79 -6.87
CA ALA A 213 13.22 13.04 -7.61
C ALA A 213 11.82 13.36 -8.17
N PRO A 214 11.06 12.40 -8.73
CA PRO A 214 9.72 12.66 -9.26
C PRO A 214 8.70 13.14 -8.21
N LEU A 215 8.97 12.92 -6.91
CA LEU A 215 8.05 13.30 -5.83
C LEU A 215 7.78 14.81 -5.76
N ASP A 216 8.69 15.66 -6.22
CA ASP A 216 8.47 17.12 -6.22
C ASP A 216 7.28 17.49 -7.12
N ALA A 217 7.21 16.90 -8.31
CA ALA A 217 6.09 17.10 -9.22
C ALA A 217 4.79 16.45 -8.71
N ILE A 218 4.89 15.25 -8.12
CA ILE A 218 3.75 14.53 -7.55
C ILE A 218 3.16 15.31 -6.38
N ALA A 219 3.99 15.80 -5.45
CA ALA A 219 3.53 16.59 -4.32
C ALA A 219 2.94 17.95 -4.74
N ALA A 220 3.54 18.60 -5.75
CA ALA A 220 2.97 19.83 -6.32
C ALA A 220 1.57 19.61 -6.91
N SER A 221 1.32 18.45 -7.52
CA SER A 221 0.00 18.11 -8.06
C SER A 221 -1.09 17.96 -6.99
N SER A 222 -0.70 17.69 -5.74
CA SER A 222 -1.63 17.60 -4.60
C SER A 222 -2.23 18.95 -4.21
N GLY A 223 -1.55 20.07 -4.54
CA GLY A 223 -1.90 21.41 -4.09
C GLY A 223 -1.73 21.62 -2.57
N LYS A 224 -1.24 20.62 -1.83
CA LYS A 224 -1.11 20.65 -0.36
C LYS A 224 0.26 21.15 0.11
N CYS A 225 1.31 20.94 -0.68
CA CYS A 225 2.69 21.22 -0.33
C CYS A 225 3.29 22.16 -1.36
N ALA A 226 3.44 23.44 -1.03
CA ALA A 226 3.94 24.45 -1.96
C ALA A 226 5.44 24.25 -2.31
N ALA A 227 6.24 23.78 -1.33
CA ALA A 227 7.63 23.43 -1.50
C ALA A 227 8.01 22.30 -0.55
N ILE A 228 8.71 21.29 -1.05
CA ILE A 228 9.22 20.17 -0.26
C ILE A 228 10.55 20.58 0.38
N LYS A 229 10.67 20.39 1.70
CA LYS A 229 11.90 20.53 2.47
C LYS A 229 12.64 19.20 2.66
N ALA A 230 11.89 18.13 2.85
CA ALA A 230 12.42 16.78 3.03
C ALA A 230 11.42 15.75 2.48
N LYS A 231 11.94 14.63 2.03
CA LYS A 231 11.13 13.53 1.48
C LYS A 231 11.79 12.19 1.74
N ARG A 232 11.00 11.14 1.94
CA ARG A 232 11.48 9.76 2.07
C ARG A 232 10.45 8.75 1.54
N TYR A 233 10.94 7.61 1.12
CA TYR A 233 10.13 6.42 0.90
C TYR A 233 9.71 5.81 2.25
N VAL A 234 8.51 5.27 2.32
CA VAL A 234 7.95 4.64 3.53
C VAL A 234 7.77 3.14 3.33
N LEU A 235 6.93 2.75 2.38
CA LEU A 235 6.65 1.33 2.07
C LEU A 235 5.97 1.18 0.70
N THR A 236 5.95 -0.05 0.19
CA THR A 236 5.06 -0.50 -0.89
C THR A 236 4.01 -1.46 -0.32
N THR A 237 2.76 -1.27 -0.67
CA THR A 237 1.64 -2.15 -0.29
C THR A 237 1.53 -3.36 -1.21
N THR A 238 0.75 -4.35 -0.79
CA THR A 238 0.54 -5.59 -1.57
C THR A 238 -0.15 -5.37 -2.92
N ASP A 239 -0.92 -4.28 -3.05
CA ASP A 239 -1.54 -3.87 -4.32
C ASP A 239 -0.56 -3.10 -5.23
N GLY A 240 0.68 -2.88 -4.78
CA GLY A 240 1.74 -2.22 -5.52
C GLY A 240 1.71 -0.69 -5.46
N SER A 241 0.95 -0.08 -4.54
CA SER A 241 1.03 1.35 -4.26
C SER A 241 2.24 1.66 -3.38
N ASP A 242 2.93 2.76 -3.68
CA ASP A 242 4.06 3.25 -2.91
C ASP A 242 3.63 4.41 -1.99
N TYR A 243 4.10 4.40 -0.77
CA TYR A 243 3.91 5.50 0.17
C TYR A 243 5.20 6.27 0.39
N TYR A 244 5.09 7.59 0.30
CA TYR A 244 6.20 8.52 0.52
C TYR A 244 5.80 9.58 1.51
N GLU A 245 6.69 9.90 2.46
CA GLU A 245 6.51 11.04 3.34
C GLU A 245 7.17 12.27 2.72
N VAL A 246 6.48 13.41 2.76
CA VAL A 246 7.01 14.73 2.39
C VAL A 246 6.80 15.71 3.54
N GLY A 247 7.86 16.39 3.93
CA GLY A 247 7.82 17.53 4.83
C GLY A 247 7.86 18.82 4.02
N CYS A 248 6.88 19.70 4.22
CA CYS A 248 6.73 20.95 3.48
C CYS A 248 7.47 22.11 4.16
N SER A 249 7.76 23.16 3.41
CA SER A 249 8.45 24.37 3.93
C SER A 249 7.63 25.15 4.96
N ASP A 250 6.29 24.99 4.95
CA ASP A 250 5.37 25.59 5.94
C ASP A 250 5.28 24.76 7.25
N GLY A 251 6.09 23.71 7.39
CA GLY A 251 6.13 22.84 8.56
C GLY A 251 5.08 21.73 8.57
N LYS A 252 4.15 21.69 7.62
CA LYS A 252 3.21 20.59 7.47
C LYS A 252 3.91 19.39 6.84
N GLY A 253 3.34 18.20 7.07
CA GLY A 253 3.78 16.98 6.45
C GLY A 253 2.63 16.17 5.89
N TYR A 254 2.92 15.41 4.85
CA TYR A 254 1.93 14.57 4.20
C TYR A 254 2.53 13.22 3.84
N MET A 255 1.69 12.21 3.87
CA MET A 255 1.93 10.91 3.27
C MET A 255 1.28 10.90 1.89
N LEU A 256 2.09 10.72 0.85
CA LEU A 256 1.62 10.61 -0.54
C LEU A 256 1.46 9.14 -0.88
N GLN A 257 0.27 8.72 -1.27
CA GLN A 257 0.04 7.41 -1.88
C GLN A 257 0.16 7.56 -3.39
N VAL A 258 1.12 6.85 -3.98
CA VAL A 258 1.37 6.81 -5.42
C VAL A 258 1.00 5.42 -5.91
N ASP A 259 0.07 5.33 -6.86
CA ASP A 259 -0.36 4.06 -7.41
C ASP A 259 0.75 3.39 -8.26
N ARG A 260 0.55 2.13 -8.64
CA ARG A 260 1.50 1.38 -9.46
C ARG A 260 1.78 2.01 -10.83
N THR A 261 0.95 2.95 -11.29
CA THR A 261 1.16 3.67 -12.55
C THR A 261 1.98 4.94 -12.38
N GLY A 262 2.38 5.28 -11.14
CA GLY A 262 3.15 6.46 -10.80
C GLY A 262 2.32 7.73 -10.60
N LYS A 263 0.98 7.60 -10.46
CA LYS A 263 0.08 8.73 -10.23
C LYS A 263 -0.25 8.88 -8.76
N LEU A 264 -0.40 10.12 -8.32
CA LEU A 264 -0.89 10.43 -6.98
C LEU A 264 -2.33 9.89 -6.84
N ALA A 265 -2.52 8.94 -5.92
CA ALA A 265 -3.82 8.37 -5.58
C ALA A 265 -4.44 9.08 -4.39
N ASP A 266 -3.62 9.43 -3.37
CA ASP A 266 -4.11 10.12 -2.17
C ASP A 266 -3.00 10.97 -1.53
N THR A 267 -3.42 11.94 -0.70
CA THR A 267 -2.56 12.82 0.08
C THR A 267 -3.09 12.92 1.50
N ILE A 268 -2.49 12.19 2.41
CA ILE A 268 -2.91 11.99 3.80
C ILE A 268 -2.07 12.94 4.68
N ALA A 269 -2.71 13.73 5.53
CA ALA A 269 -1.98 14.57 6.47
C ALA A 269 -1.18 13.72 7.46
N CYS A 270 0.01 14.16 7.88
CA CYS A 270 0.83 13.43 8.84
C CYS A 270 0.11 13.16 10.17
N ALA A 271 -0.84 14.01 10.53
CA ALA A 271 -1.71 13.82 11.68
C ALA A 271 -2.61 12.56 11.58
N GLU A 272 -2.90 12.11 10.35
CA GLU A 272 -3.80 10.98 10.05
C GLU A 272 -3.03 9.72 9.61
N ALA A 273 -1.72 9.85 9.36
CA ALA A 273 -0.91 8.83 8.71
C ALA A 273 -0.20 7.84 9.66
N PHE A 274 -0.47 7.89 10.96
CA PHE A 274 0.28 7.16 12.00
C PHE A 274 0.26 5.62 11.83
N GLN A 275 -0.74 5.05 11.15
CA GLN A 275 -0.80 3.61 10.86
C GLN A 275 0.01 3.22 9.62
N ILE A 276 0.45 4.19 8.81
CA ILE A 276 1.19 3.94 7.57
C ILE A 276 2.69 3.93 7.89
N GLY A 277 3.30 2.74 7.92
CA GLY A 277 4.74 2.59 8.11
C GLY A 277 5.31 3.24 9.38
N GLY A 278 4.50 3.31 10.45
CA GLY A 278 4.89 3.93 11.72
C GLY A 278 4.72 5.45 11.74
N GLY A 279 4.02 6.02 10.75
CA GLY A 279 3.71 7.45 10.69
C GLY A 279 4.81 8.33 10.09
N CYS A 280 4.61 9.64 10.19
CA CYS A 280 5.56 10.64 9.71
C CYS A 280 6.72 10.84 10.68
N THR A 281 7.91 11.04 10.12
CA THR A 281 9.16 11.29 10.87
C THR A 281 9.87 12.57 10.43
N LEU A 282 9.52 13.14 9.28
CA LEU A 282 10.09 14.37 8.73
C LEU A 282 9.39 15.63 9.25
N THR A 283 8.19 15.45 9.84
CA THR A 283 7.40 16.55 10.40
C THR A 283 7.70 16.69 11.89
N ASP A 284 7.70 17.92 12.42
CA ASP A 284 7.86 18.16 13.86
C ASP A 284 6.79 17.39 14.66
N ALA A 285 7.23 16.53 15.56
CA ALA A 285 6.35 15.67 16.35
C ALA A 285 5.33 16.47 17.18
N ARG A 286 5.70 17.66 17.69
CA ARG A 286 4.79 18.55 18.42
C ARG A 286 3.72 19.13 17.50
N GLN A 287 4.10 19.53 16.28
CA GLN A 287 3.15 20.08 15.32
C GLN A 287 2.20 19.02 14.81
N ALA A 288 2.69 17.80 14.52
CA ALA A 288 1.86 16.66 14.17
C ALA A 288 0.87 16.31 15.29
N LEU A 289 1.33 16.26 16.55
CA LEU A 289 0.48 16.01 17.71
C LEU A 289 -0.61 17.09 17.88
N THR A 290 -0.26 18.35 17.68
CA THR A 290 -1.23 19.46 17.76
C THR A 290 -2.28 19.37 16.65
N GLN A 291 -1.89 19.02 15.44
CA GLN A 291 -2.81 18.81 14.32
C GLN A 291 -3.75 17.62 14.59
N GLN A 292 -3.24 16.55 15.17
CA GLN A 292 -4.01 15.36 15.48
C GLN A 292 -4.98 15.61 16.64
N ASN A 293 -4.60 16.36 17.67
CA ASN A 293 -5.51 16.82 18.72
C ASN A 293 -6.67 17.64 18.14
N ALA A 294 -6.37 18.55 17.21
CA ALA A 294 -7.39 19.35 16.52
C ALA A 294 -8.33 18.46 15.69
N LEU A 295 -7.79 17.50 14.96
CA LEU A 295 -8.59 16.53 14.18
C LEU A 295 -9.57 15.78 15.09
N TYR A 296 -9.10 15.16 16.17
CA TYR A 296 -9.98 14.40 17.06
C TYR A 296 -10.95 15.32 17.81
N SER A 297 -10.61 16.57 18.08
CA SER A 297 -11.56 17.56 18.60
C SER A 297 -12.70 17.82 17.61
N ASP A 298 -12.39 17.98 16.34
CA ASP A 298 -13.38 18.20 15.28
C ASP A 298 -14.26 16.97 15.05
N LEU A 299 -13.67 15.77 15.05
CA LEU A 299 -14.38 14.51 14.90
C LEU A 299 -15.32 14.26 16.08
N ALA A 300 -14.85 14.48 17.32
CA ALA A 300 -15.67 14.35 18.52
C ALA A 300 -16.85 15.33 18.50
N LYS A 301 -16.60 16.59 18.13
CA LYS A 301 -17.64 17.60 18.00
C LYS A 301 -18.70 17.25 16.95
N LYS A 302 -18.28 16.72 15.80
CA LYS A 302 -19.20 16.23 14.75
C LYS A 302 -20.04 15.04 15.23
N ALA A 303 -19.49 14.22 16.14
CA ALA A 303 -20.20 13.12 16.81
C ALA A 303 -21.06 13.59 18.00
N GLY A 304 -21.21 14.89 18.24
CA GLY A 304 -22.00 15.46 19.34
C GLY A 304 -21.28 15.46 20.70
N PHE A 305 -19.98 15.15 20.75
CA PHE A 305 -19.20 15.15 21.97
C PHE A 305 -18.25 16.36 21.99
N ASP A 306 -18.61 17.40 22.77
CA ASP A 306 -17.83 18.64 22.86
C ASP A 306 -16.56 18.41 23.70
N CYS A 307 -15.46 18.06 23.04
CA CYS A 307 -14.15 17.79 23.64
C CYS A 307 -13.06 18.56 22.89
N THR A 308 -12.40 19.46 23.59
CA THR A 308 -11.13 20.04 23.12
C THR A 308 -10.00 19.09 23.54
N VAL A 309 -9.58 18.24 22.64
CA VAL A 309 -8.60 17.16 22.90
C VAL A 309 -7.23 17.74 23.22
N THR A 310 -6.66 17.30 24.34
CA THR A 310 -5.30 17.66 24.79
C THR A 310 -4.34 16.47 24.74
N LYS A 311 -4.88 15.26 24.95
CA LYS A 311 -4.16 13.99 24.86
C LYS A 311 -5.07 12.96 24.23
N TYR A 312 -4.49 12.02 23.52
CA TYR A 312 -5.20 10.88 22.95
C TYR A 312 -4.34 9.63 23.00
N ALA A 313 -4.98 8.47 22.98
CA ALA A 313 -4.37 7.16 22.78
C ALA A 313 -5.23 6.30 21.86
N LEU A 314 -4.60 5.54 20.98
CA LEU A 314 -5.29 4.63 20.08
C LEU A 314 -5.43 3.27 20.73
N PHE A 315 -6.61 2.70 20.60
CA PHE A 315 -6.84 1.28 20.84
C PHE A 315 -6.53 0.48 19.58
N PRO A 316 -5.99 -0.74 19.72
CA PRO A 316 -5.86 -1.65 18.58
C PRO A 316 -7.24 -1.90 17.96
N ALA A 317 -7.37 -1.60 16.66
CA ALA A 317 -8.57 -1.90 15.89
C ALA A 317 -8.33 -3.11 14.98
N ALA A 318 -9.27 -4.07 15.00
CA ALA A 318 -9.24 -5.20 14.07
C ALA A 318 -9.57 -4.75 12.63
N ASP A 319 -10.33 -3.67 12.50
CA ASP A 319 -10.69 -3.03 11.25
C ASP A 319 -9.79 -1.81 11.01
N PRO A 320 -8.88 -1.84 10.02
CA PRO A 320 -7.95 -0.75 9.76
C PRO A 320 -8.61 0.51 9.15
N THR A 321 -9.92 0.43 8.85
CA THR A 321 -10.67 1.57 8.28
C THR A 321 -11.30 2.45 9.34
N LYS A 322 -11.04 2.20 10.64
CA LYS A 322 -11.57 3.01 11.73
C LYS A 322 -10.51 3.23 12.81
N ASP A 323 -10.53 4.44 13.37
CA ASP A 323 -9.77 4.79 14.55
C ASP A 323 -10.64 4.62 15.79
N ILE A 324 -10.09 3.98 16.81
CA ILE A 324 -10.69 3.91 18.14
C ILE A 324 -9.75 4.65 19.08
N VAL A 325 -10.22 5.78 19.61
CA VAL A 325 -9.34 6.78 20.22
C VAL A 325 -9.84 7.18 21.62
N GLU A 326 -9.07 6.88 22.66
CA GLU A 326 -9.29 7.52 23.96
C GLU A 326 -8.85 8.99 23.91
N MET A 327 -9.68 9.90 24.36
CA MET A 327 -9.46 11.34 24.34
C MET A 327 -9.57 11.92 25.74
N ALA A 328 -8.56 12.72 26.14
CA ALA A 328 -8.64 13.62 27.28
C ALA A 328 -8.95 15.04 26.80
N CYS A 329 -9.88 15.70 27.46
CA CYS A 329 -10.40 17.01 27.08
C CYS A 329 -9.91 18.11 28.03
N SER A 330 -9.70 19.34 27.53
CA SER A 330 -9.41 20.51 28.39
C SER A 330 -10.68 21.21 28.89
N ASN A 331 -11.79 21.10 28.17
CA ASN A 331 -13.06 21.78 28.47
C ASN A 331 -14.03 20.92 29.29
N ARG A 332 -13.66 19.66 29.59
CA ARG A 332 -14.45 18.77 30.45
C ARG A 332 -13.53 17.78 31.17
N ALA A 333 -13.91 17.36 32.37
CA ALA A 333 -13.11 16.45 33.18
C ALA A 333 -13.22 14.98 32.75
N ASP A 334 -14.37 14.61 32.19
CA ASP A 334 -14.63 13.30 31.62
C ASP A 334 -14.14 13.25 30.19
N GLY A 335 -13.21 12.36 29.90
CA GLY A 335 -12.80 12.02 28.55
C GLY A 335 -13.82 11.07 27.89
N GLY A 336 -13.47 10.59 26.72
CA GLY A 336 -14.29 9.61 26.00
C GLY A 336 -13.48 8.76 25.04
N VAL A 337 -14.13 7.73 24.53
CA VAL A 337 -13.60 6.87 23.47
C VAL A 337 -14.39 7.12 22.20
N GLY A 338 -13.73 7.73 21.20
CA GLY A 338 -14.29 7.95 19.88
C GLY A 338 -14.05 6.77 18.98
N VAL A 339 -15.08 6.37 18.23
CA VAL A 339 -15.00 5.43 17.12
C VAL A 339 -15.22 6.23 15.85
N PHE A 340 -14.14 6.39 15.06
CA PHE A 340 -14.08 7.25 13.88
C PHE A 340 -13.82 6.41 12.64
N PRO A 341 -14.86 5.93 11.93
CA PRO A 341 -14.68 5.20 10.69
C PRO A 341 -14.27 6.16 9.55
N ALA A 342 -13.50 5.67 8.58
CA ALA A 342 -13.16 6.42 7.36
C ALA A 342 -14.41 6.80 6.57
N HIS A 343 -15.45 5.97 6.62
CA HIS A 343 -16.75 6.21 5.99
C HIS A 343 -17.86 5.83 6.96
N GLY A 344 -18.87 6.70 7.09
CA GLY A 344 -20.04 6.47 7.94
C GLY A 344 -20.09 7.36 9.19
N PRO A 345 -21.06 7.15 10.07
CA PRO A 345 -21.23 7.97 11.26
C PRO A 345 -20.17 7.65 12.32
N ALA A 346 -19.58 8.70 12.87
CA ALA A 346 -18.72 8.61 14.03
C ALA A 346 -19.55 8.70 15.31
N HIS A 347 -19.11 8.09 16.40
CA HIS A 347 -19.73 8.23 17.71
C HIS A 347 -18.67 8.23 18.81
N VAL A 348 -19.03 8.79 19.96
CA VAL A 348 -18.15 8.85 21.13
C VAL A 348 -18.90 8.33 22.35
N TYR A 349 -18.30 7.34 22.99
CA TYR A 349 -18.71 6.84 24.30
C TYR A 349 -18.02 7.63 25.40
N ASP A 350 -18.70 7.95 26.49
CA ASP A 350 -17.99 8.27 27.75
C ASP A 350 -17.22 7.05 28.26
N CYS A 351 -16.25 7.28 29.14
CA CYS A 351 -15.36 6.22 29.64
C CYS A 351 -16.09 5.11 30.46
N LEU A 352 -17.30 5.35 30.88
CA LEU A 352 -18.10 4.33 31.59
C LEU A 352 -18.76 3.37 30.57
N ARG A 353 -19.45 3.92 29.54
CA ARG A 353 -20.07 3.10 28.48
C ARG A 353 -19.04 2.39 27.62
N ALA A 354 -17.87 3.02 27.37
CA ALA A 354 -16.78 2.41 26.63
C ALA A 354 -16.30 1.06 27.23
N GLN A 355 -16.53 0.81 28.53
CA GLN A 355 -16.18 -0.46 29.16
C GLN A 355 -17.00 -1.65 28.64
N ASP A 356 -18.28 -1.43 28.29
CA ASP A 356 -19.14 -2.47 27.73
C ASP A 356 -18.66 -2.87 26.30
N GLU A 357 -18.07 -1.93 25.59
CA GLU A 357 -17.43 -2.14 24.29
C GLU A 357 -16.00 -2.72 24.39
N GLY A 358 -15.51 -2.99 25.62
CA GLY A 358 -14.20 -3.55 25.87
C GLY A 358 -13.06 -2.51 25.93
N TYR A 359 -13.37 -1.21 25.93
CA TYR A 359 -12.36 -0.15 25.96
C TYR A 359 -12.19 0.40 27.38
N LYS A 360 -11.02 0.27 27.95
CA LYS A 360 -10.70 0.78 29.29
C LYS A 360 -9.94 2.10 29.18
N CYS A 361 -10.57 3.19 29.64
CA CYS A 361 -9.90 4.49 29.73
C CYS A 361 -8.76 4.51 30.75
N SER A 362 -7.72 5.22 30.41
CA SER A 362 -6.53 5.49 31.23
C SER A 362 -6.38 6.97 31.59
N TYR A 363 -6.97 7.87 30.82
CA TYR A 363 -6.89 9.32 31.03
C TYR A 363 -8.00 9.88 31.91
N SER A 364 -9.13 9.19 32.00
CA SER A 364 -10.28 9.63 32.78
C SER A 364 -10.72 8.56 33.77
N GLN A 365 -10.92 8.95 35.02
CA GLN A 365 -11.51 8.06 36.03
C GLN A 365 -13.04 8.10 35.90
N PRO A 366 -13.75 7.02 36.23
CA PRO A 366 -15.21 6.96 36.16
C PRO A 366 -15.93 8.09 36.93
N GLU A 367 -15.35 8.53 38.03
CA GLU A 367 -15.90 9.61 38.86
C GLU A 367 -15.92 10.96 38.15
N ALA A 368 -15.02 11.18 37.17
CA ALA A 368 -14.99 12.40 36.37
C ALA A 368 -16.29 12.57 35.56
N LEU A 369 -17.05 11.50 35.32
CA LEU A 369 -18.34 11.52 34.62
C LEU A 369 -19.51 11.98 35.50
N TYR A 370 -19.38 11.89 36.84
CA TYR A 370 -20.51 12.16 37.75
C TYR A 370 -21.13 13.55 37.61
N PRO A 371 -20.38 14.66 37.41
CA PRO A 371 -20.95 15.96 37.11
C PRO A 371 -21.87 15.96 35.86
N HIS A 372 -21.49 15.22 34.83
CA HIS A 372 -22.28 15.07 33.61
C HIS A 372 -23.55 14.27 33.88
N LEU A 373 -23.45 13.12 34.54
CA LEU A 373 -24.59 12.32 34.94
C LEU A 373 -25.59 13.10 35.85
N ASN A 374 -25.08 13.92 36.76
CA ASN A 374 -25.93 14.80 37.57
C ASN A 374 -26.69 15.82 36.71
N ALA A 375 -26.03 16.40 35.67
CA ALA A 375 -26.68 17.32 34.73
C ALA A 375 -27.80 16.61 33.95
N GLU A 376 -27.57 15.40 33.48
CA GLU A 376 -28.57 14.58 32.77
C GLU A 376 -29.75 14.20 33.67
N LEU A 377 -29.51 13.77 34.90
CA LEU A 377 -30.56 13.52 35.88
C LEU A 377 -31.40 14.78 36.15
N LYS A 378 -30.75 15.93 36.30
CA LYS A 378 -31.40 17.23 36.47
C LYS A 378 -32.26 17.58 35.27
N ALA A 379 -31.75 17.39 34.04
CA ALA A 379 -32.51 17.64 32.80
C ALA A 379 -33.78 16.78 32.71
N LYS A 380 -33.79 15.62 33.34
CA LYS A 380 -34.94 14.70 33.42
C LYS A 380 -35.76 14.86 34.75
N ASN A 381 -35.66 15.99 35.41
CA ASN A 381 -36.35 16.30 36.68
C ASN A 381 -36.01 15.36 37.85
N LYS A 382 -34.82 14.80 37.86
CA LYS A 382 -34.30 13.94 38.93
C LYS A 382 -33.10 14.56 39.67
N GLY A 383 -33.00 15.88 39.68
CA GLY A 383 -31.89 16.62 40.28
C GLY A 383 -31.69 16.46 41.80
N GLY A 384 -32.65 15.79 42.51
CA GLY A 384 -32.46 15.39 43.89
C GLY A 384 -31.45 14.25 44.08
N CYS A 385 -31.18 13.46 43.04
CA CYS A 385 -30.17 12.41 43.08
C CYS A 385 -28.80 13.02 42.72
N VAL A 386 -27.88 13.07 43.68
CA VAL A 386 -26.49 13.40 43.46
C VAL A 386 -25.72 12.09 43.30
N VAL A 387 -25.14 11.87 42.11
CA VAL A 387 -24.43 10.62 41.78
C VAL A 387 -23.22 10.43 42.68
N SER A 388 -23.14 9.29 43.34
CA SER A 388 -22.03 8.85 44.20
C SER A 388 -21.36 7.58 43.69
N SER A 389 -22.03 6.86 42.82
CA SER A 389 -21.50 5.67 42.13
C SER A 389 -22.20 5.48 40.80
N ALA A 390 -21.50 4.92 39.83
CA ALA A 390 -22.05 4.58 38.52
C ALA A 390 -21.36 3.31 37.97
N ARG A 391 -22.06 2.54 37.15
CA ARG A 391 -21.51 1.40 36.45
C ARG A 391 -22.25 1.18 35.11
N PRO A 392 -21.61 0.54 34.12
CA PRO A 392 -22.33 -0.04 33.01
C PRO A 392 -23.36 -1.03 33.54
N PHE A 393 -24.57 -1.02 33.01
CA PHE A 393 -25.66 -1.91 33.43
C PHE A 393 -25.87 -3.02 32.40
N ALA A 394 -26.02 -2.66 31.13
CA ALA A 394 -26.23 -3.57 30.02
C ALA A 394 -25.99 -2.86 28.71
N HIS A 395 -25.73 -3.64 27.66
CA HIS A 395 -25.76 -3.23 26.26
C HIS A 395 -26.92 -3.98 25.58
N GLY A 396 -27.80 -3.25 24.88
CA GLY A 396 -28.95 -3.82 24.20
C GLY A 396 -28.62 -4.32 22.80
N ASP A 397 -29.36 -5.30 22.29
CA ASP A 397 -29.22 -5.82 20.93
C ASP A 397 -29.46 -4.76 19.87
N ASP A 398 -30.14 -3.68 20.20
CA ASP A 398 -30.37 -2.50 19.33
C ASP A 398 -29.24 -1.47 19.41
N GLY A 399 -28.15 -1.77 20.12
CA GLY A 399 -27.03 -0.88 20.36
C GLY A 399 -27.25 0.18 21.42
N SER A 400 -28.34 0.08 22.22
CA SER A 400 -28.57 0.99 23.33
C SER A 400 -27.68 0.65 24.51
N ASP A 401 -27.13 1.67 25.18
CA ASP A 401 -26.36 1.53 26.41
C ASP A 401 -27.20 1.87 27.64
N PHE A 402 -26.99 1.13 28.72
CA PHE A 402 -27.64 1.34 29.97
C PHE A 402 -26.61 1.61 31.08
N VAL A 403 -26.82 2.67 31.84
CA VAL A 403 -25.91 3.07 32.92
C VAL A 403 -26.67 3.13 34.25
N GLU A 404 -26.26 2.32 35.20
CA GLU A 404 -26.80 2.38 36.58
C GLU A 404 -26.07 3.46 37.38
N VAL A 405 -26.83 4.30 38.07
CA VAL A 405 -26.30 5.31 38.99
C VAL A 405 -26.89 5.14 40.38
N GLY A 406 -26.05 5.34 41.38
CA GLY A 406 -26.43 5.37 42.81
C GLY A 406 -26.37 6.80 43.33
N CYS A 407 -27.39 7.16 44.15
CA CYS A 407 -27.51 8.48 44.75
C CYS A 407 -26.85 8.56 46.14
N SER A 408 -26.17 9.66 46.46
CA SER A 408 -25.46 9.88 47.74
C SER A 408 -26.37 9.99 48.95
N ASP A 409 -27.63 10.39 48.75
CA ASP A 409 -28.66 10.50 49.79
C ASP A 409 -29.31 9.15 50.20
N GLY A 410 -28.87 8.05 49.56
CA GLY A 410 -29.45 6.72 49.76
C GLY A 410 -30.84 6.57 49.16
N GLY A 411 -31.28 7.53 48.36
CA GLY A 411 -32.51 7.47 47.59
C GLY A 411 -32.46 6.40 46.49
N PRO A 412 -33.60 6.18 45.80
CA PRO A 412 -33.62 5.21 44.70
C PRO A 412 -32.67 5.62 43.58
N GLY A 413 -31.85 4.63 43.15
CA GLY A 413 -30.98 4.82 41.99
C GLY A 413 -31.75 4.76 40.69
N TRP A 414 -31.07 5.13 39.63
CA TRP A 414 -31.61 5.23 38.29
C TRP A 414 -30.79 4.44 37.28
N VAL A 415 -31.42 4.02 36.21
CA VAL A 415 -30.76 3.50 35.00
C VAL A 415 -31.03 4.48 33.86
N LEU A 416 -29.97 5.08 33.33
CA LEU A 416 -29.98 5.97 32.19
C LEU A 416 -29.92 5.11 30.92
N VAL A 417 -30.82 5.36 29.97
CA VAL A 417 -30.90 4.62 28.68
C VAL A 417 -30.44 5.52 27.58
N TYR A 418 -29.36 5.18 26.96
CA TYR A 418 -28.77 5.89 25.81
C TYR A 418 -29.10 5.10 24.56
N PRO A 419 -29.80 5.67 23.56
CA PRO A 419 -29.92 5.06 22.24
C PRO A 419 -28.54 4.85 21.60
N ALA A 420 -28.44 3.94 20.65
CA ALA A 420 -27.21 3.66 19.93
C ALA A 420 -26.51 4.94 19.46
N GLY A 421 -25.25 5.14 19.88
CA GLY A 421 -24.44 6.31 19.53
C GLY A 421 -24.90 7.65 20.09
N ALA A 422 -25.92 7.70 20.94
CA ALA A 422 -26.41 8.96 21.51
C ALA A 422 -25.48 9.48 22.61
N ALA A 423 -25.26 10.81 22.63
CA ALA A 423 -24.48 11.49 23.66
C ALA A 423 -25.26 11.71 24.97
N SER A 424 -26.60 11.65 24.94
CA SER A 424 -27.48 11.90 26.08
C SER A 424 -28.58 10.82 26.20
N PRO A 425 -29.04 10.50 27.42
CA PRO A 425 -30.05 9.47 27.61
C PRO A 425 -31.41 9.92 27.07
N SER A 426 -32.12 9.02 26.41
CA SER A 426 -33.51 9.23 25.99
C SER A 426 -34.49 9.16 27.17
N GLU A 427 -34.24 8.23 28.09
CA GLU A 427 -35.12 8.00 29.23
C GLU A 427 -34.36 7.60 30.52
N LEU A 428 -35.06 7.66 31.65
CA LEU A 428 -34.60 7.16 32.92
C LEU A 428 -35.59 6.08 33.39
N ARG A 429 -35.03 4.97 33.89
CA ARG A 429 -35.80 3.91 34.53
C ARG A 429 -35.37 3.76 35.96
N ASN A 430 -36.32 3.51 36.87
CA ASN A 430 -35.92 3.19 38.22
C ASN A 430 -35.54 1.71 38.38
N CYS A 431 -34.77 1.38 39.41
CA CYS A 431 -34.25 0.02 39.61
C CYS A 431 -35.35 -1.05 39.73
N THR A 432 -36.58 -0.66 40.08
CA THR A 432 -37.71 -1.60 40.13
C THR A 432 -38.21 -1.97 38.73
N GLU A 433 -38.18 -1.01 37.79
CA GLU A 433 -38.60 -1.24 36.42
C GLU A 433 -37.63 -2.13 35.64
N VAL A 434 -36.36 -2.13 36.03
CA VAL A 434 -35.31 -2.93 35.39
C VAL A 434 -34.93 -4.20 36.18
N ALA A 435 -35.70 -4.55 37.20
CA ALA A 435 -35.39 -5.70 38.08
C ALA A 435 -35.19 -7.03 37.33
N ASN A 436 -35.89 -7.22 36.22
CA ASN A 436 -35.82 -8.42 35.37
C ASN A 436 -34.85 -8.26 34.18
N LEU A 437 -34.16 -7.13 34.04
CA LEU A 437 -33.19 -6.88 32.97
C LEU A 437 -31.77 -7.07 33.53
N ALA A 438 -30.92 -7.81 32.86
CA ALA A 438 -29.47 -7.95 33.15
C ALA A 438 -29.15 -8.21 34.64
N GLY A 439 -30.04 -8.91 35.37
CA GLY A 439 -29.88 -9.18 36.78
C GLY A 439 -30.24 -8.05 37.75
N GLY A 440 -30.85 -6.97 37.23
CA GLY A 440 -31.27 -5.80 37.99
C GLY A 440 -30.14 -4.90 38.46
N CYS A 441 -30.51 -3.88 39.23
CA CYS A 441 -29.51 -2.95 39.80
C CYS A 441 -28.56 -3.66 40.77
N GLN A 442 -27.27 -3.39 40.66
CA GLN A 442 -26.21 -4.05 41.40
C GLN A 442 -25.42 -3.12 42.34
N LEU A 443 -25.54 -1.78 42.18
CA LEU A 443 -24.87 -0.86 43.09
C LEU A 443 -25.38 -1.05 44.51
N PRO A 444 -24.50 -0.98 45.53
CA PRO A 444 -24.92 -1.24 46.94
C PRO A 444 -26.03 -0.32 47.41
N THR A 445 -26.07 0.92 46.96
CA THR A 445 -27.11 1.92 47.27
C THR A 445 -28.48 1.55 46.68
N ASN A 446 -28.48 0.76 45.58
CA ASN A 446 -29.69 0.44 44.81
C ASN A 446 -30.22 -0.96 45.08
N LYS A 447 -29.44 -1.84 45.73
CA LYS A 447 -29.90 -3.15 46.17
C LYS A 447 -30.94 -2.97 47.28
N LYS A 448 -32.12 -3.56 47.11
CA LYS A 448 -33.09 -3.62 48.22
C LYS A 448 -32.35 -4.17 49.43
N LYS A 449 -32.39 -3.44 50.56
CA LYS A 449 -32.05 -4.00 51.86
C LYS A 449 -33.11 -5.09 52.13
N THR A 450 -32.70 -6.35 52.02
CA THR A 450 -33.48 -7.52 52.42
C THR A 450 -33.73 -7.49 53.93
#